data_26fa0f33eb0947945738f67d25aaed87
#
_entry.id   26fa0f33eb0947945738f67d25aaed87
#
_cell.length_a   1.000
_cell.length_b   1.000
_cell.length_c   1.000
_cell.angle_alpha   90.00
_cell.angle_beta   90.00
_cell.angle_gamma   90.00
#
_symmetry.space_group_name_H-M   'P 1'
#
loop_
_entity.id
_entity.type
_entity.pdbx_description
1 polymer ?
#
loop_
_entity_poly.entity_id
_entity_poly.type
_entity_poly.pdbx_seq_one_letter_code
_entity_poly.pdbx_strand_id
1 'polypeptide(L)'
;MPHQTCGSWIQNVNAYYLPISCNHCADPACVKVCPTKAHYKRTEDGLVAIDQEKCIGCGMCVVACPYNATVLDSKARKMTKCDGCLDRLEKGLKPICVEACPQRAIEFGDIEELRQRHGTNAVAGTLPEATITDPSLVIAKPKNA
;
A
#
# COMPACT_ATOMS: atom_id res chain seq x y z
N MET A 1 -10.24 -15.93 -6.63
CA MET A 1 -11.32 -15.01 -6.27
C MET A 1 -11.44 -15.02 -4.75
N PRO A 2 -11.28 -13.89 -4.05
CA PRO A 2 -11.53 -13.88 -2.63
C PRO A 2 -13.02 -14.13 -2.38
N HIS A 3 -13.32 -15.09 -1.51
CA HIS A 3 -14.68 -15.36 -1.08
C HIS A 3 -15.22 -14.11 -0.37
N GLN A 4 -16.23 -13.49 -0.97
CA GLN A 4 -17.07 -12.53 -0.29
C GLN A 4 -17.99 -13.31 0.64
N THR A 5 -17.65 -13.39 1.91
CA THR A 5 -18.61 -13.79 2.93
C THR A 5 -19.47 -12.58 3.25
N CYS A 6 -20.58 -12.46 2.56
CA CYS A 6 -21.66 -11.56 2.95
C CYS A 6 -22.14 -11.94 4.35
N GLY A 7 -21.99 -11.04 5.31
CA GLY A 7 -22.60 -11.03 6.60
C GLY A 7 -22.64 -12.37 7.32
N SER A 8 -21.79 -12.56 8.31
CA SER A 8 -21.81 -13.78 9.06
C SER A 8 -23.08 -13.87 9.92
N TRP A 9 -23.90 -14.83 9.64
CA TRP A 9 -24.95 -15.32 10.55
C TRP A 9 -24.35 -16.15 11.69
N ILE A 10 -23.04 -16.30 11.72
CA ILE A 10 -22.30 -17.07 12.73
C ILE A 10 -21.82 -16.07 13.79
N GLN A 11 -22.40 -16.16 14.96
CA GLN A 11 -21.94 -15.46 16.15
C GLN A 11 -20.48 -15.86 16.43
N ASN A 12 -19.58 -14.86 16.63
CA ASN A 12 -18.17 -14.98 16.97
C ASN A 12 -17.16 -15.12 15.80
N VAL A 13 -17.51 -14.82 14.56
CA VAL A 13 -16.52 -14.63 13.51
C VAL A 13 -16.36 -13.15 13.24
N ASN A 14 -15.29 -12.54 13.76
CA ASN A 14 -14.90 -11.18 13.42
C ASN A 14 -14.29 -11.18 12.01
N ALA A 15 -15.14 -11.06 10.98
CA ALA A 15 -14.70 -10.86 9.61
C ALA A 15 -14.49 -9.36 9.37
N TYR A 16 -13.33 -8.99 8.86
CA TYR A 16 -13.03 -7.61 8.45
C TYR A 16 -12.35 -7.61 7.09
N TYR A 17 -12.52 -6.51 6.38
CA TYR A 17 -11.84 -6.27 5.13
C TYR A 17 -10.65 -5.36 5.37
N LEU A 18 -9.47 -5.80 4.98
CA LEU A 18 -8.26 -5.01 5.02
C LEU A 18 -7.96 -4.53 3.60
N PRO A 19 -8.19 -3.24 3.28
CA PRO A 19 -7.80 -2.69 1.99
C PRO A 19 -6.28 -2.55 1.96
N ILE A 20 -5.63 -3.28 1.06
CA ILE A 20 -4.18 -3.21 0.88
C ILE A 20 -3.87 -2.80 -0.56
N SER A 21 -2.99 -1.83 -0.69
CA SER A 21 -2.37 -1.44 -1.95
C SER A 21 -0.84 -1.38 -1.79
N CYS A 22 -0.15 -0.41 -2.36
CA CYS A 22 1.27 -0.21 -2.09
C CYS A 22 1.47 0.42 -0.70
N ASN A 23 2.33 -0.18 0.11
CA ASN A 23 2.63 0.31 1.46
C ASN A 23 3.73 1.39 1.51
N HIS A 24 4.24 1.83 0.37
CA HIS A 24 5.30 2.85 0.27
C HIS A 24 6.45 2.66 1.28
N CYS A 25 6.92 1.43 1.41
CA CYS A 25 7.84 0.95 2.43
C CYS A 25 9.02 1.90 2.70
N ALA A 26 9.50 1.94 3.93
CA ALA A 26 10.69 2.71 4.27
C ALA A 26 11.95 2.10 3.64
N ASP A 27 11.99 0.76 3.56
CA ASP A 27 13.03 0.00 2.88
C ASP A 27 12.48 -0.78 1.66
N PRO A 28 12.19 -0.10 0.53
CA PRO A 28 11.40 -0.68 -0.54
C PRO A 28 12.23 -1.66 -1.41
N ALA A 29 11.89 -2.94 -1.34
CA ALA A 29 12.53 -3.99 -2.15
C ALA A 29 12.40 -3.72 -3.66
N CYS A 30 11.27 -3.14 -4.11
CA CYS A 30 11.04 -2.81 -5.52
C CYS A 30 12.01 -1.75 -6.06
N VAL A 31 12.48 -0.84 -5.22
CA VAL A 31 13.51 0.16 -5.58
C VAL A 31 14.88 -0.52 -5.71
N LYS A 32 15.22 -1.40 -4.76
CA LYS A 32 16.52 -2.08 -4.74
C LYS A 32 16.76 -2.95 -5.96
N VAL A 33 15.71 -3.62 -6.45
CA VAL A 33 15.84 -4.57 -7.58
C VAL A 33 15.65 -3.94 -8.95
N CYS A 34 15.29 -2.66 -9.05
CA CYS A 34 15.00 -2.04 -10.32
C CYS A 34 16.29 -1.75 -11.12
N PRO A 35 16.55 -2.43 -12.24
CA PRO A 35 17.79 -2.29 -12.99
C PRO A 35 17.93 -0.92 -13.65
N THR A 36 16.80 -0.30 -14.02
CA THR A 36 16.78 1.03 -14.66
C THR A 36 16.58 2.17 -13.66
N LYS A 37 16.46 1.84 -12.35
CA LYS A 37 16.14 2.82 -11.31
C LYS A 37 14.84 3.60 -11.59
N ALA A 38 13.90 2.98 -12.31
CA ALA A 38 12.58 3.55 -12.56
C ALA A 38 11.77 3.65 -11.26
N HIS A 39 11.87 2.67 -10.36
CA HIS A 39 11.33 2.79 -9.02
C HIS A 39 12.25 3.66 -8.16
N TYR A 40 11.67 4.63 -7.49
CA TYR A 40 12.41 5.51 -6.58
C TYR A 40 11.56 5.91 -5.37
N LYS A 41 12.22 6.20 -4.27
CA LYS A 41 11.60 6.73 -3.06
C LYS A 41 11.76 8.25 -3.05
N ARG A 42 10.66 8.96 -2.92
CA ARG A 42 10.64 10.41 -2.81
C ARG A 42 11.14 10.82 -1.43
N THR A 43 11.90 11.87 -1.37
CA THR A 43 12.45 12.41 -0.11
C THR A 43 11.48 13.37 0.57
N GLU A 44 10.56 13.98 -0.20
CA GLU A 44 9.64 15.00 0.27
C GLU A 44 8.52 14.42 1.14
N ASP A 45 8.00 13.27 0.73
CA ASP A 45 6.82 12.65 1.34
C ASP A 45 7.00 11.17 1.66
N GLY A 46 8.17 10.60 1.33
CA GLY A 46 8.47 9.19 1.55
C GLY A 46 7.67 8.22 0.67
N LEU A 47 6.93 8.69 -0.32
CA LEU A 47 6.23 7.82 -1.25
C LEU A 47 7.20 7.14 -2.21
N VAL A 48 6.85 5.92 -2.61
CA VAL A 48 7.59 5.19 -3.65
C VAL A 48 6.84 5.39 -4.97
N ALA A 49 7.50 5.94 -5.96
CA ALA A 49 6.95 6.22 -7.29
C ALA A 49 7.65 5.41 -8.38
N ILE A 50 7.11 5.45 -9.59
CA ILE A 50 7.69 4.83 -10.79
C ILE A 50 7.83 5.91 -11.85
N ASP A 51 9.05 6.12 -12.31
CA ASP A 51 9.33 6.89 -13.51
C ASP A 51 8.97 6.04 -14.74
N GLN A 52 7.89 6.40 -15.40
CA GLN A 52 7.37 5.64 -16.53
C GLN A 52 8.26 5.73 -17.76
N GLU A 53 9.09 6.74 -17.89
CA GLU A 53 10.02 6.86 -19.01
C GLU A 53 11.17 5.86 -18.88
N LYS A 54 11.66 5.64 -17.66
CA LYS A 54 12.74 4.69 -17.37
C LYS A 54 12.27 3.25 -17.24
N CYS A 55 10.98 3.02 -16.99
CA CYS A 55 10.46 1.68 -16.79
C CYS A 55 10.50 0.87 -18.09
N ILE A 56 11.11 -0.30 -18.06
CA ILE A 56 11.18 -1.24 -19.20
C ILE A 56 10.22 -2.42 -19.09
N GLY A 57 9.37 -2.46 -18.04
CA GLY A 57 8.38 -3.53 -17.86
C GLY A 57 8.97 -4.91 -17.54
N CYS A 58 10.16 -5.00 -16.99
CA CYS A 58 10.88 -6.27 -16.77
C CYS A 58 10.28 -7.17 -15.68
N GLY A 59 9.36 -6.67 -14.85
CA GLY A 59 8.67 -7.46 -13.83
C GLY A 59 9.46 -7.76 -12.54
N MET A 60 10.74 -7.36 -12.43
CA MET A 60 11.56 -7.64 -11.23
C MET A 60 10.92 -7.12 -9.95
N CYS A 61 10.28 -5.96 -10.00
CA CYS A 61 9.58 -5.36 -8.87
C CYS A 61 8.33 -6.15 -8.43
N VAL A 62 7.69 -6.91 -9.33
CA VAL A 62 6.57 -7.80 -8.97
C VAL A 62 7.08 -8.94 -8.09
N VAL A 63 8.17 -9.57 -8.53
CA VAL A 63 8.78 -10.71 -7.81
C VAL A 63 9.31 -10.29 -6.45
N ALA A 64 9.88 -9.08 -6.36
CA ALA A 64 10.49 -8.58 -5.13
C ALA A 64 9.50 -8.03 -4.11
N CYS A 65 8.29 -7.65 -4.53
CA CYS A 65 7.31 -7.05 -3.64
C CYS A 65 6.58 -8.13 -2.81
N PRO A 66 6.77 -8.19 -1.49
CA PRO A 66 6.09 -9.20 -0.67
C PRO A 66 4.58 -8.98 -0.56
N TYR A 67 4.09 -7.79 -0.93
CA TYR A 67 2.67 -7.41 -0.88
C TYR A 67 1.97 -7.52 -2.23
N ASN A 68 2.65 -7.96 -3.29
CA ASN A 68 2.12 -8.03 -4.66
C ASN A 68 1.50 -6.69 -5.15
N ALA A 69 2.05 -5.56 -4.71
CA ALA A 69 1.48 -4.25 -4.98
C ALA A 69 1.76 -3.71 -6.39
N THR A 70 2.70 -4.31 -7.11
CA THR A 70 3.12 -3.87 -8.46
C THR A 70 2.48 -4.77 -9.51
N VAL A 71 1.90 -4.18 -10.55
CA VAL A 71 1.20 -4.86 -11.63
C VAL A 71 1.74 -4.42 -12.98
N LEU A 72 1.78 -5.33 -13.94
CA LEU A 72 2.14 -5.03 -15.34
C LEU A 72 0.90 -4.50 -16.08
N ASP A 73 0.97 -3.27 -16.57
CA ASP A 73 0.03 -2.81 -17.59
C ASP A 73 0.40 -3.47 -18.93
N SER A 74 -0.42 -4.39 -19.38
CA SER A 74 -0.17 -5.16 -20.60
C SER A 74 -0.25 -4.31 -21.88
N LYS A 75 -1.01 -3.19 -21.85
CA LYS A 75 -1.14 -2.28 -22.98
C LYS A 75 0.07 -1.37 -23.11
N ALA A 76 0.44 -0.71 -22.02
CA ALA A 76 1.61 0.16 -21.98
C ALA A 76 2.93 -0.63 -21.89
N ARG A 77 2.89 -1.92 -21.51
CA ARG A 77 4.07 -2.75 -21.20
C ARG A 77 4.99 -2.11 -20.15
N LYS A 78 4.38 -1.46 -19.19
CA LYS A 78 5.03 -0.75 -18.09
C LYS A 78 4.50 -1.25 -16.76
N MET A 79 5.30 -1.12 -15.73
CA MET A 79 4.87 -1.46 -14.38
C MET A 79 4.04 -0.33 -13.78
N THR A 80 2.97 -0.68 -13.07
CA THR A 80 2.11 0.25 -12.36
C THR A 80 1.91 -0.20 -10.91
N LYS A 81 1.59 0.73 -10.04
CA LYS A 81 1.19 0.50 -8.64
C LYS A 81 0.51 1.76 -8.11
N CYS A 82 -0.03 1.69 -6.91
CA CYS A 82 -0.49 2.88 -6.19
C CYS A 82 0.66 3.89 -6.04
N ASP A 83 0.44 5.13 -6.43
CA ASP A 83 1.36 6.26 -6.35
C ASP A 83 1.06 7.20 -5.17
N GLY A 84 0.07 6.85 -4.32
CA GLY A 84 -0.41 7.72 -3.26
C GLY A 84 -1.32 8.84 -3.76
N CYS A 85 -1.76 8.80 -5.01
CA CYS A 85 -2.50 9.88 -5.68
C CYS A 85 -1.71 11.20 -5.72
N LEU A 86 -0.46 11.16 -6.20
CA LEU A 86 0.45 12.31 -6.23
C LEU A 86 -0.18 13.58 -6.79
N ASP A 87 -0.86 13.47 -7.94
CA ASP A 87 -1.54 14.61 -8.58
C ASP A 87 -2.56 15.31 -7.66
N ARG A 88 -3.15 14.55 -6.74
CA ARG A 88 -4.11 15.09 -5.76
C ARG A 88 -3.41 15.70 -4.58
N LEU A 89 -2.36 15.05 -4.07
CA LEU A 89 -1.56 15.56 -2.95
C LEU A 89 -0.91 16.90 -3.30
N GLU A 90 -0.40 17.07 -4.52
CA GLU A 90 0.15 18.33 -5.03
C GLU A 90 -0.89 19.47 -5.04
N LYS A 91 -2.17 19.12 -5.14
CA LYS A 91 -3.30 20.08 -5.05
C LYS A 91 -3.86 20.23 -3.64
N GLY A 92 -3.20 19.65 -2.62
CA GLY A 92 -3.66 19.67 -1.24
C GLY A 92 -4.90 18.81 -0.97
N LEU A 93 -5.25 17.90 -1.89
CA LEU A 93 -6.39 16.98 -1.76
C LEU A 93 -5.94 15.65 -1.17
N LYS A 94 -6.84 14.97 -0.49
CA LYS A 94 -6.57 13.61 0.04
C LYS A 94 -6.58 12.56 -1.09
N PRO A 95 -5.90 11.43 -0.91
CA PRO A 95 -6.03 10.29 -1.81
C PRO A 95 -7.48 9.85 -2.00
N ILE A 96 -7.82 9.37 -3.21
CA ILE A 96 -9.20 8.98 -3.55
C ILE A 96 -9.73 7.88 -2.62
N CYS A 97 -8.91 6.89 -2.26
CA CYS A 97 -9.31 5.80 -1.38
C CYS A 97 -9.76 6.29 0.01
N VAL A 98 -9.14 7.36 0.51
CA VAL A 98 -9.51 7.98 1.79
C VAL A 98 -10.86 8.69 1.68
N GLU A 99 -11.06 9.47 0.62
CA GLU A 99 -12.31 10.22 0.41
C GLU A 99 -13.48 9.31 0.06
N ALA A 100 -13.22 8.28 -0.75
CA ALA A 100 -14.26 7.36 -1.21
C ALA A 100 -14.67 6.32 -0.16
N CYS A 101 -13.92 6.15 0.93
CA CYS A 101 -14.23 5.15 1.95
C CYS A 101 -15.50 5.52 2.73
N PRO A 102 -16.62 4.80 2.59
CA PRO A 102 -17.85 5.13 3.29
C PRO A 102 -17.73 4.90 4.80
N GLN A 103 -16.91 3.98 5.22
CA GLN A 103 -16.66 3.65 6.63
C GLN A 103 -15.66 4.60 7.30
N ARG A 104 -15.02 5.50 6.54
CA ARG A 104 -13.94 6.37 7.02
C ARG A 104 -12.83 5.57 7.74
N ALA A 105 -12.57 4.36 7.26
CA ALA A 105 -11.63 3.41 7.85
C ALA A 105 -10.20 3.59 7.31
N ILE A 106 -9.99 4.46 6.33
CA ILE A 106 -8.69 4.70 5.71
C ILE A 106 -8.24 6.11 6.07
N GLU A 107 -7.06 6.21 6.64
CA GLU A 107 -6.37 7.48 6.88
C GLU A 107 -5.09 7.55 6.05
N PHE A 108 -4.67 8.74 5.71
CA PHE A 108 -3.42 9.03 5.01
C PHE A 108 -2.80 10.29 5.63
N GLY A 109 -1.53 10.23 5.96
CA GLY A 109 -0.81 11.32 6.60
C GLY A 109 0.59 10.92 7.01
N ASP A 110 1.22 11.72 7.84
CA ASP A 110 2.52 11.41 8.41
C ASP A 110 2.48 10.10 9.19
N ILE A 111 3.44 9.22 8.92
CA ILE A 111 3.45 7.88 9.49
C ILE A 111 3.69 7.89 11.00
N GLU A 112 4.49 8.82 11.50
CA GLU A 112 4.77 8.91 12.93
C GLU A 112 3.56 9.43 13.71
N GLU A 113 2.82 10.39 13.15
CA GLU A 113 1.56 10.84 13.73
C GLU A 113 0.51 9.72 13.73
N LEU A 114 0.42 8.95 12.66
CA LEU A 114 -0.48 7.80 12.56
C LEU A 114 -0.10 6.71 13.56
N ARG A 115 1.19 6.42 13.72
CA ARG A 115 1.70 5.47 14.71
C ARG A 115 1.39 5.90 16.16
N GLN A 116 1.50 7.18 16.47
CA GLN A 116 1.15 7.71 17.79
C GLN A 116 -0.35 7.54 18.10
N ARG A 117 -1.21 7.73 17.10
CA ARG A 117 -2.68 7.63 17.27
C ARG A 117 -3.21 6.20 17.27
N HIS A 118 -2.65 5.32 16.47
CA HIS A 118 -3.21 3.98 16.17
C HIS A 118 -2.29 2.83 16.56
N GLY A 119 -1.08 3.12 17.01
CA GLY A 119 -0.07 2.10 17.33
C GLY A 119 0.81 1.74 16.12
N THR A 120 1.73 0.82 16.32
CA THR A 120 2.78 0.48 15.34
C THR A 120 2.53 -0.84 14.61
N ASN A 121 1.33 -1.42 14.73
CA ASN A 121 1.03 -2.69 14.11
C ASN A 121 0.91 -2.55 12.59
N ALA A 122 1.75 -3.24 11.85
CA ALA A 122 1.76 -3.29 10.39
C ALA A 122 1.49 -4.68 9.83
N VAL A 123 1.12 -5.63 10.69
CA VAL A 123 0.87 -7.03 10.32
C VAL A 123 -0.55 -7.42 10.73
N ALA A 124 -1.28 -8.02 9.80
CA ALA A 124 -2.59 -8.60 10.07
C ALA A 124 -2.84 -9.80 9.15
N GLY A 125 -3.35 -10.88 9.73
CA GLY A 125 -3.69 -12.08 8.98
C GLY A 125 -2.51 -12.68 8.23
N THR A 126 -2.61 -12.74 6.92
CA THR A 126 -1.59 -13.35 6.04
C THR A 126 -0.57 -12.35 5.49
N LEU A 127 -0.52 -11.12 6.00
CA LEU A 127 0.47 -10.15 5.56
C LEU A 127 1.88 -10.60 5.92
N PRO A 128 2.86 -10.28 5.06
CA PRO A 128 4.27 -10.50 5.34
C PRO A 128 4.74 -9.77 6.60
N GLU A 129 5.79 -10.29 7.21
CA GLU A 129 6.44 -9.64 8.34
C GLU A 129 6.92 -8.22 7.98
N ALA A 130 6.65 -7.26 8.86
CA ALA A 130 7.00 -5.86 8.64
C ALA A 130 8.53 -5.65 8.51
N THR A 131 9.32 -6.51 9.11
CA THR A 131 10.80 -6.46 9.09
C THR A 131 11.41 -6.63 7.70
N ILE A 132 10.65 -7.15 6.72
CA ILE A 132 11.15 -7.42 5.36
C ILE A 132 11.37 -6.12 4.58
N THR A 133 10.49 -5.16 4.71
CA THR A 133 10.53 -3.92 3.92
C THR A 133 10.18 -2.66 4.70
N ASP A 134 9.93 -2.78 6.00
CA ASP A 134 9.45 -1.68 6.86
C ASP A 134 8.31 -0.88 6.20
N PRO A 135 7.09 -1.47 6.10
CA PRO A 135 5.97 -0.85 5.42
C PRO A 135 5.51 0.42 6.13
N SER A 136 5.27 1.48 5.37
CA SER A 136 4.63 2.70 5.87
C SER A 136 3.11 2.47 6.00
N LEU A 137 2.75 1.55 6.89
CA LEU A 137 1.40 1.08 7.14
C LEU A 137 1.15 0.98 8.64
N VAL A 138 -0.04 1.38 9.05
CA VAL A 138 -0.55 1.14 10.41
C VAL A 138 -1.91 0.47 10.29
N ILE A 139 -2.10 -0.62 11.00
CA ILE A 139 -3.35 -1.36 11.07
C ILE A 139 -3.92 -1.19 12.48
N ALA A 140 -4.92 -0.33 12.60
CA ALA A 140 -5.63 -0.15 13.85
C ALA A 140 -6.45 -1.41 14.19
N LYS A 141 -6.47 -1.78 15.46
CA LYS A 141 -7.34 -2.87 15.92
C LYS A 141 -8.81 -2.48 15.75
N PRO A 142 -9.69 -3.42 15.37
CA PRO A 142 -11.13 -3.20 15.38
C PRO A 142 -11.58 -2.75 16.77
N LYS A 143 -12.51 -1.80 16.84
CA LYS A 143 -12.99 -1.24 18.11
C LYS A 143 -13.68 -2.28 19.02
N ASN A 144 -14.05 -3.44 18.46
CA ASN A 144 -14.81 -4.49 19.15
C ASN A 144 -14.10 -5.86 19.12
N ALA A 145 -12.78 -5.87 19.01
CA ALA A 145 -11.98 -7.09 19.08
C ALA A 145 -11.31 -7.25 20.45
#